data_f91da213c8cbda69a327a6e5e1365788
#
_entry.id   f91da213c8cbda69a327a6e5e1365788
#
_cell.length_a   1.000
_cell.length_b   1.000
_cell.length_c   1.000
_cell.angle_alpha   90.00
_cell.angle_beta   90.00
_cell.angle_gamma   90.00
#
_symmetry.space_group_name_H-M   'P 1'
#
loop_
_entity.id
_entity.type
_entity.pdbx_description
1 polymer ?
#
loop_
_entity_poly.entity_id
_entity_poly.type
_entity_poly.pdbx_seq_one_letter_code
_entity_poly.pdbx_strand_id
1 'polypeptide(L)'
;VTTLTSRGRQKSDRRSQLLAAAEKLIAERGFVAVRIEDIGAAAGVSGPAIYRHFPGKEALLVELLVGISTRLLAGAQSVLADNPDPGAALDGLIEFHLDFALAEPDLIRIQDRDLANLPSAAQRQVRRAQRRYVEIWVGALRELDPLLGEDQARVMAHAAFGLLNSTPHSMKPTSPEDSRGVLRAMTIAALSSA
;
A
#
# COMPACT_ATOMS: atom_id res chain seq x y z
N VAL A 1 1.52 -25.57 -13.88
CA VAL A 1 1.78 -25.32 -12.45
C VAL A 1 3.22 -25.70 -12.18
N THR A 2 4.13 -24.71 -12.14
CA THR A 2 5.56 -24.96 -11.91
C THR A 2 5.79 -25.17 -10.42
N THR A 3 6.01 -26.41 -10.02
CA THR A 3 6.31 -26.77 -8.62
C THR A 3 7.71 -26.27 -8.24
N LEU A 4 7.79 -25.24 -7.40
CA LEU A 4 9.06 -24.76 -6.86
C LEU A 4 9.76 -25.87 -6.09
N THR A 5 11.07 -26.05 -6.36
CA THR A 5 11.91 -26.99 -5.59
C THR A 5 11.99 -26.56 -4.13
N SER A 6 12.27 -27.49 -3.20
CA SER A 6 12.43 -27.22 -1.76
C SER A 6 13.40 -26.06 -1.49
N ARG A 7 14.53 -25.97 -2.22
CA ARG A 7 15.47 -24.83 -2.16
C ARG A 7 14.83 -23.51 -2.62
N GLY A 8 13.96 -23.54 -3.64
CA GLY A 8 13.26 -22.36 -4.13
C GLY A 8 12.28 -21.83 -3.09
N ARG A 9 11.54 -22.69 -2.40
CA ARG A 9 10.64 -22.32 -1.29
C ARG A 9 11.40 -21.70 -0.13
N GLN A 10 12.47 -22.33 0.35
CA GLN A 10 13.30 -21.78 1.44
C GLN A 10 13.89 -20.40 1.10
N LYS A 11 14.30 -20.18 -0.16
CA LYS A 11 14.81 -18.87 -0.61
C LYS A 11 13.70 -17.81 -0.63
N SER A 12 12.50 -18.17 -1.07
CA SER A 12 11.32 -17.30 -1.07
C SER A 12 10.92 -16.93 0.35
N ASP A 13 10.80 -17.92 1.25
CA ASP A 13 10.41 -17.72 2.65
C ASP A 13 11.39 -16.78 3.37
N ARG A 14 12.70 -16.97 3.13
CA ARG A 14 13.75 -16.12 3.72
C ARG A 14 13.68 -14.68 3.20
N ARG A 15 13.37 -14.51 1.90
CA ARG A 15 13.18 -13.19 1.31
C ARG A 15 11.99 -12.47 1.93
N SER A 16 10.88 -13.16 2.11
CA SER A 16 9.68 -12.62 2.77
C SER A 16 9.93 -12.23 4.23
N GLN A 17 10.69 -13.04 4.99
CA GLN A 17 11.08 -12.71 6.37
C GLN A 17 11.94 -11.44 6.43
N LEU A 18 12.86 -11.25 5.49
CA LEU A 18 13.68 -10.04 5.40
C LEU A 18 12.85 -8.80 5.06
N LEU A 19 11.88 -8.92 4.17
CA LEU A 19 10.96 -7.83 3.83
C LEU A 19 10.09 -7.45 5.03
N ALA A 20 9.51 -8.41 5.74
CA ALA A 20 8.71 -8.14 6.93
C ALA A 20 9.52 -7.49 8.05
N ALA A 21 10.76 -7.92 8.27
CA ALA A 21 11.66 -7.28 9.24
C ALA A 21 12.05 -5.85 8.81
N ALA A 22 12.31 -5.63 7.52
CA ALA A 22 12.61 -4.31 6.97
C ALA A 22 11.43 -3.37 7.11
N GLU A 23 10.22 -3.80 6.76
CA GLU A 23 8.99 -3.04 6.89
C GLU A 23 8.82 -2.54 8.33
N LYS A 24 8.85 -3.44 9.30
CA LYS A 24 8.70 -3.09 10.71
C LYS A 24 9.76 -2.09 11.19
N LEU A 25 11.03 -2.37 10.95
CA LEU A 25 12.14 -1.51 11.42
C LEU A 25 12.12 -0.14 10.73
N ILE A 26 11.84 -0.10 9.41
CA ILE A 26 11.77 1.15 8.67
C ILE A 26 10.55 1.95 9.13
N ALA A 27 9.39 1.34 9.33
CA ALA A 27 8.20 2.04 9.84
C ALA A 27 8.47 2.67 11.21
N GLU A 28 9.12 1.95 12.13
CA GLU A 28 9.44 2.41 13.48
C GLU A 28 10.48 3.54 13.49
N ARG A 29 11.59 3.39 12.77
CA ARG A 29 12.81 4.21 12.93
C ARG A 29 13.12 5.13 11.75
N GLY A 30 12.47 4.94 10.60
CA GLY A 30 12.79 5.59 9.34
C GLY A 30 13.91 4.89 8.56
N PHE A 31 13.85 4.99 7.24
CA PHE A 31 14.80 4.34 6.35
C PHE A 31 16.27 4.74 6.65
N VAL A 32 16.52 6.00 6.94
CA VAL A 32 17.89 6.50 7.15
C VAL A 32 18.53 5.88 8.38
N ALA A 33 17.79 5.73 9.48
CA ALA A 33 18.29 5.24 10.76
C ALA A 33 18.49 3.71 10.82
N VAL A 34 17.86 2.95 9.92
CA VAL A 34 17.93 1.48 9.90
C VAL A 34 19.17 1.02 9.12
N ARG A 35 19.94 0.08 9.69
CA ARG A 35 21.04 -0.59 9.00
C ARG A 35 20.58 -1.92 8.43
N ILE A 36 21.23 -2.38 7.36
CA ILE A 36 20.88 -3.67 6.76
C ILE A 36 21.18 -4.84 7.70
N GLU A 37 22.20 -4.69 8.55
CA GLU A 37 22.56 -5.66 9.59
C GLU A 37 21.45 -5.81 10.64
N ASP A 38 20.77 -4.70 11.02
CA ASP A 38 19.65 -4.72 11.96
C ASP A 38 18.47 -5.54 11.36
N ILE A 39 18.20 -5.37 10.06
CA ILE A 39 17.19 -6.13 9.34
C ILE A 39 17.54 -7.61 9.31
N GLY A 40 18.81 -7.93 9.02
CA GLY A 40 19.30 -9.31 9.05
C GLY A 40 19.11 -9.96 10.42
N ALA A 41 19.52 -9.27 11.47
CA ALA A 41 19.40 -9.73 12.85
C ALA A 41 17.92 -9.97 13.25
N ALA A 42 17.04 -9.03 12.91
CA ALA A 42 15.60 -9.15 13.17
C ALA A 42 14.94 -10.33 12.43
N ALA A 43 15.44 -10.66 11.22
CA ALA A 43 14.99 -11.80 10.44
C ALA A 43 15.71 -13.13 10.79
N GLY A 44 16.61 -13.15 11.77
CA GLY A 44 17.43 -14.31 12.11
C GLY A 44 18.39 -14.73 10.99
N VAL A 45 18.90 -13.75 10.21
CA VAL A 45 19.81 -13.96 9.08
C VAL A 45 21.16 -13.34 9.38
N SER A 46 22.24 -14.08 9.21
CA SER A 46 23.61 -13.54 9.40
C SER A 46 23.94 -12.42 8.41
N GLY A 47 24.77 -11.44 8.82
CA GLY A 47 25.13 -10.28 8.01
C GLY A 47 25.52 -10.65 6.56
N PRO A 48 26.47 -11.57 6.31
CA PRO A 48 26.82 -11.95 4.94
C PRO A 48 25.70 -12.66 4.16
N ALA A 49 24.74 -13.29 4.85
CA ALA A 49 23.66 -14.03 4.20
C ALA A 49 22.55 -13.10 3.67
N ILE A 50 22.36 -11.92 4.26
CA ILE A 50 21.36 -10.95 3.77
C ILE A 50 21.70 -10.46 2.36
N TYR A 51 22.98 -10.26 2.06
CA TYR A 51 23.44 -9.79 0.75
C TYR A 51 23.21 -10.79 -0.40
N ARG A 52 22.91 -12.06 -0.08
CA ARG A 52 22.48 -13.05 -1.08
C ARG A 52 21.04 -12.84 -1.56
N HIS A 53 20.25 -12.10 -0.79
CA HIS A 53 18.84 -11.81 -1.07
C HIS A 53 18.64 -10.37 -1.54
N PHE A 54 19.35 -9.42 -0.94
CA PHE A 54 19.25 -8.00 -1.24
C PHE A 54 20.64 -7.36 -1.25
N PRO A 55 20.98 -6.62 -2.32
CA PRO A 55 22.31 -5.97 -2.43
C PRO A 55 22.50 -4.83 -1.42
N GLY A 56 21.43 -4.35 -0.79
CA GLY A 56 21.44 -3.29 0.21
C GLY A 56 20.04 -2.97 0.71
N LYS A 57 19.94 -2.11 1.73
CA LYS A 57 18.63 -1.71 2.31
C LYS A 57 17.75 -0.93 1.33
N GLU A 58 18.36 -0.24 0.36
CA GLU A 58 17.65 0.46 -0.71
C GLU A 58 16.82 -0.51 -1.56
N ALA A 59 17.35 -1.69 -1.88
CA ALA A 59 16.62 -2.71 -2.62
C ALA A 59 15.41 -3.27 -1.85
N LEU A 60 15.50 -3.32 -0.51
CA LEU A 60 14.37 -3.67 0.35
C LEU A 60 13.29 -2.59 0.27
N LEU A 61 13.66 -1.31 0.39
CA LEU A 61 12.71 -0.20 0.28
C LEU A 61 12.03 -0.16 -1.10
N VAL A 62 12.80 -0.39 -2.17
CA VAL A 62 12.27 -0.49 -3.54
C VAL A 62 11.21 -1.60 -3.61
N GLU A 63 11.51 -2.79 -3.11
CA GLU A 63 10.58 -3.92 -3.17
C GLU A 63 9.32 -3.67 -2.35
N LEU A 64 9.43 -3.07 -1.17
CA LEU A 64 8.28 -2.70 -0.35
C LEU A 64 7.38 -1.69 -1.07
N LEU A 65 7.90 -0.54 -1.50
CA LEU A 65 7.08 0.55 -2.03
C LEU A 65 6.61 0.32 -3.47
N VAL A 66 7.44 -0.29 -4.32
CA VAL A 66 7.00 -0.68 -5.67
C VAL A 66 6.01 -1.83 -5.58
N GLY A 67 6.26 -2.81 -4.71
CA GLY A 67 5.40 -3.96 -4.50
C GLY A 67 4.00 -3.56 -4.07
N ILE A 68 3.87 -2.73 -3.03
CA ILE A 68 2.55 -2.29 -2.57
C ILE A 68 1.81 -1.43 -3.61
N SER A 69 2.51 -0.49 -4.25
CA SER A 69 1.89 0.35 -5.27
C SER A 69 1.37 -0.45 -6.47
N THR A 70 2.08 -1.52 -6.85
CA THR A 70 1.66 -2.44 -7.92
C THR A 70 0.48 -3.29 -7.48
N ARG A 71 0.49 -3.83 -6.24
CA ARG A 71 -0.62 -4.62 -5.68
C ARG A 71 -1.91 -3.80 -5.59
N LEU A 72 -1.83 -2.57 -5.08
CA LEU A 72 -2.98 -1.68 -4.99
C LEU A 72 -3.58 -1.39 -6.36
N LEU A 73 -2.74 -1.06 -7.34
CA LEU A 73 -3.22 -0.81 -8.70
C LEU A 73 -3.88 -2.04 -9.32
N ALA A 74 -3.26 -3.21 -9.22
CA ALA A 74 -3.80 -4.45 -9.75
C ALA A 74 -5.11 -4.86 -9.06
N GLY A 75 -5.18 -4.71 -7.72
CA GLY A 75 -6.38 -5.02 -6.96
C GLY A 75 -7.56 -4.11 -7.31
N ALA A 76 -7.32 -2.80 -7.46
CA ALA A 76 -8.37 -1.88 -7.90
C ALA A 76 -8.88 -2.21 -9.31
N GLN A 77 -8.00 -2.61 -10.22
CA GLN A 77 -8.40 -3.07 -11.56
C GLN A 77 -9.27 -4.34 -11.49
N SER A 78 -8.94 -5.28 -10.59
CA SER A 78 -9.76 -6.46 -10.37
C SER A 78 -11.14 -6.10 -9.80
N VAL A 79 -11.19 -5.20 -8.81
CA VAL A 79 -12.46 -4.71 -8.25
C VAL A 79 -13.39 -4.16 -9.34
N LEU A 80 -12.86 -3.32 -10.26
CA LEU A 80 -13.66 -2.81 -11.36
C LEU A 80 -14.14 -3.90 -12.33
N ALA A 81 -13.28 -4.87 -12.62
CA ALA A 81 -13.63 -5.98 -13.52
C ALA A 81 -14.73 -6.88 -12.94
N ASP A 82 -14.71 -7.06 -11.62
CA ASP A 82 -15.66 -7.92 -10.90
C ASP A 82 -16.99 -7.20 -10.58
N ASN A 83 -17.04 -5.86 -10.65
CA ASN A 83 -18.19 -5.03 -10.28
C ASN A 83 -18.57 -4.06 -11.42
N PRO A 84 -19.40 -4.47 -12.39
CA PRO A 84 -19.78 -3.62 -13.52
C PRO A 84 -20.75 -2.49 -13.13
N ASP A 85 -21.43 -2.57 -11.99
CA ASP A 85 -22.27 -1.50 -11.48
C ASP A 85 -21.41 -0.41 -10.82
N PRO A 86 -21.53 0.90 -11.20
CA PRO A 86 -20.69 1.96 -10.66
C PRO A 86 -20.74 2.11 -9.13
N GLY A 87 -21.93 1.91 -8.53
CA GLY A 87 -22.09 1.96 -7.07
C GLY A 87 -21.38 0.81 -6.38
N ALA A 88 -21.53 -0.42 -6.89
CA ALA A 88 -20.82 -1.58 -6.37
C ALA A 88 -19.30 -1.49 -6.60
N ALA A 89 -18.86 -0.91 -7.71
CA ALA A 89 -17.45 -0.68 -8.00
C ALA A 89 -16.81 0.29 -6.97
N LEU A 90 -17.48 1.43 -6.70
CA LEU A 90 -16.97 2.39 -5.71
C LEU A 90 -16.94 1.79 -4.29
N ASP A 91 -18.00 1.08 -3.89
CA ASP A 91 -18.06 0.40 -2.59
C ASP A 91 -16.95 -0.66 -2.48
N GLY A 92 -16.73 -1.44 -3.52
CA GLY A 92 -15.63 -2.40 -3.60
C GLY A 92 -14.24 -1.76 -3.52
N LEU A 93 -14.03 -0.60 -4.14
CA LEU A 93 -12.77 0.16 -4.03
C LEU A 93 -12.53 0.65 -2.60
N ILE A 94 -13.57 1.12 -1.91
CA ILE A 94 -13.50 1.55 -0.51
C ILE A 94 -13.10 0.36 0.38
N GLU A 95 -13.78 -0.78 0.26
CA GLU A 95 -13.47 -1.97 1.05
C GLU A 95 -12.06 -2.49 0.77
N PHE A 96 -11.66 -2.56 -0.49
CA PHE A 96 -10.31 -2.99 -0.88
C PHE A 96 -9.23 -2.09 -0.28
N HIS A 97 -9.43 -0.76 -0.29
CA HIS A 97 -8.47 0.17 0.30
C HIS A 97 -8.46 0.09 1.83
N LEU A 98 -9.61 -0.10 2.47
CA LEU A 98 -9.72 -0.33 3.91
C LEU A 98 -8.97 -1.58 4.34
N ASP A 99 -9.10 -2.68 3.60
CA ASP A 99 -8.34 -3.90 3.87
C ASP A 99 -6.84 -3.63 3.92
N PHE A 100 -6.32 -2.91 2.93
CA PHE A 100 -4.93 -2.50 2.91
C PHE A 100 -4.57 -1.60 4.09
N ALA A 101 -5.32 -0.52 4.31
CA ALA A 101 -4.99 0.49 5.32
C ALA A 101 -5.01 -0.06 6.76
N LEU A 102 -5.87 -1.04 7.03
CA LEU A 102 -5.96 -1.69 8.35
C LEU A 102 -4.94 -2.82 8.53
N ALA A 103 -4.64 -3.56 7.45
CA ALA A 103 -3.71 -4.69 7.54
C ALA A 103 -2.23 -4.26 7.46
N GLU A 104 -1.91 -3.21 6.70
CA GLU A 104 -0.54 -2.82 6.37
C GLU A 104 -0.26 -1.32 6.68
N PRO A 105 -0.60 -0.81 7.90
CA PRO A 105 -0.42 0.62 8.23
C PRO A 105 1.05 1.07 8.20
N ASP A 106 1.98 0.16 8.41
CA ASP A 106 3.41 0.44 8.38
C ASP A 106 3.89 0.82 6.96
N LEU A 107 3.31 0.21 5.91
CA LEU A 107 3.61 0.59 4.53
C LEU A 107 3.13 2.00 4.18
N ILE A 108 1.99 2.45 4.76
CA ILE A 108 1.53 3.84 4.61
C ILE A 108 2.57 4.79 5.23
N ARG A 109 3.00 4.53 6.48
CA ARG A 109 4.05 5.34 7.15
C ARG A 109 5.34 5.43 6.34
N ILE A 110 5.80 4.29 5.82
CA ILE A 110 7.02 4.22 5.02
C ILE A 110 6.84 5.02 3.73
N GLN A 111 5.72 4.87 3.05
CA GLN A 111 5.45 5.57 1.80
C GLN A 111 5.42 7.09 1.99
N ASP A 112 4.74 7.57 3.03
CA ASP A 112 4.62 9.01 3.31
C ASP A 112 5.96 9.64 3.68
N ARG A 113 6.79 8.95 4.48
CA ARG A 113 8.05 9.49 4.97
C ARG A 113 9.24 9.21 4.07
N ASP A 114 9.33 7.99 3.53
CA ASP A 114 10.58 7.47 2.99
C ASP A 114 10.59 7.35 1.45
N LEU A 115 9.52 7.73 0.74
CA LEU A 115 9.43 7.69 -0.72
C LEU A 115 10.59 8.43 -1.41
N ALA A 116 11.05 9.54 -0.83
CA ALA A 116 12.16 10.33 -1.36
C ALA A 116 13.52 9.61 -1.32
N ASN A 117 13.65 8.57 -0.49
CA ASN A 117 14.87 7.76 -0.38
C ASN A 117 14.99 6.68 -1.48
N LEU A 118 13.97 6.52 -2.32
CA LEU A 118 14.04 5.60 -3.46
C LEU A 118 14.93 6.15 -4.58
N PRO A 119 15.60 5.27 -5.38
CA PRO A 119 16.18 5.66 -6.65
C PRO A 119 15.15 6.29 -7.57
N SER A 120 15.57 7.27 -8.40
CA SER A 120 14.66 8.02 -9.28
C SER A 120 13.78 7.14 -10.20
N ALA A 121 14.31 6.01 -10.66
CA ALA A 121 13.54 5.07 -11.48
C ALA A 121 12.38 4.44 -10.68
N ALA A 122 12.65 3.98 -9.45
CA ALA A 122 11.66 3.40 -8.56
C ALA A 122 10.63 4.45 -8.10
N GLN A 123 11.07 5.68 -7.79
CA GLN A 123 10.14 6.78 -7.49
C GLN A 123 9.16 7.03 -8.64
N ARG A 124 9.67 7.07 -9.89
CA ARG A 124 8.80 7.26 -11.06
C ARG A 124 7.79 6.10 -11.22
N GLN A 125 8.22 4.86 -10.94
CA GLN A 125 7.36 3.68 -11.01
C GLN A 125 6.24 3.76 -9.96
N VAL A 126 6.57 4.05 -8.71
CA VAL A 126 5.59 4.24 -7.62
C VAL A 126 4.60 5.34 -7.97
N ARG A 127 5.08 6.54 -8.33
CA ARG A 127 4.22 7.67 -8.68
C ARG A 127 3.33 7.39 -9.90
N ARG A 128 3.80 6.60 -10.87
CA ARG A 128 2.98 6.18 -12.00
C ARG A 128 1.85 5.26 -11.56
N ALA A 129 2.14 4.27 -10.69
CA ALA A 129 1.13 3.37 -10.16
C ALA A 129 0.09 4.14 -9.31
N GLN A 130 0.54 5.05 -8.45
CA GLN A 130 -0.34 5.90 -7.64
C GLN A 130 -1.26 6.77 -8.50
N ARG A 131 -0.73 7.45 -9.52
CA ARG A 131 -1.58 8.24 -10.44
C ARG A 131 -2.65 7.38 -11.11
N ARG A 132 -2.28 6.19 -11.60
CA ARG A 132 -3.26 5.27 -12.22
C ARG A 132 -4.31 4.79 -11.21
N TYR A 133 -3.90 4.57 -9.97
CA TYR A 133 -4.81 4.21 -8.90
C TYR A 133 -5.83 5.32 -8.62
N VAL A 134 -5.37 6.58 -8.56
CA VAL A 134 -6.25 7.76 -8.45
C VAL A 134 -7.21 7.85 -9.63
N GLU A 135 -6.74 7.64 -10.87
CA GLU A 135 -7.60 7.68 -12.07
C GLU A 135 -8.71 6.62 -12.04
N ILE A 136 -8.46 5.44 -11.44
CA ILE A 136 -9.52 4.44 -11.25
C ILE A 136 -10.65 4.99 -10.38
N TRP A 137 -10.31 5.64 -9.26
CA TRP A 137 -11.30 6.24 -8.37
C TRP A 137 -12.04 7.41 -9.02
N VAL A 138 -11.31 8.27 -9.74
CA VAL A 138 -11.90 9.38 -10.52
C VAL A 138 -12.90 8.85 -11.54
N GLY A 139 -12.53 7.78 -12.26
CA GLY A 139 -13.43 7.12 -13.22
C GLY A 139 -14.70 6.60 -12.54
N ALA A 140 -14.56 5.83 -11.46
CA ALA A 140 -15.69 5.26 -10.72
C ALA A 140 -16.65 6.34 -10.18
N LEU A 141 -16.12 7.44 -9.65
CA LEU A 141 -16.92 8.57 -9.16
C LEU A 141 -17.71 9.22 -10.30
N ARG A 142 -17.10 9.43 -11.47
CA ARG A 142 -17.75 10.05 -12.63
C ARG A 142 -18.72 9.13 -13.37
N GLU A 143 -18.54 7.82 -13.27
CA GLU A 143 -19.53 6.86 -13.75
C GLU A 143 -20.78 6.84 -12.86
N LEU A 144 -20.61 7.05 -11.55
CA LEU A 144 -21.69 7.16 -10.60
C LEU A 144 -22.46 8.49 -10.73
N ASP A 145 -21.75 9.59 -10.94
CA ASP A 145 -22.32 10.92 -11.23
C ASP A 145 -21.71 11.52 -12.49
N PRO A 146 -22.38 11.41 -13.65
CA PRO A 146 -21.89 11.95 -14.92
C PRO A 146 -21.78 13.48 -14.98
N LEU A 147 -22.38 14.21 -14.03
CA LEU A 147 -22.27 15.67 -13.95
C LEU A 147 -21.03 16.10 -13.14
N LEU A 148 -20.40 15.21 -12.43
CA LEU A 148 -19.21 15.48 -11.64
C LEU A 148 -18.01 15.83 -12.53
N GLY A 149 -17.44 17.02 -12.33
CA GLY A 149 -16.22 17.47 -13.02
C GLY A 149 -15.01 16.63 -12.63
N GLU A 150 -14.09 16.41 -13.57
CA GLU A 150 -12.89 15.59 -13.34
C GLU A 150 -12.02 16.12 -12.19
N ASP A 151 -11.81 17.44 -12.11
CA ASP A 151 -11.00 18.06 -11.05
C ASP A 151 -11.67 17.86 -9.68
N GLN A 152 -12.99 17.98 -9.61
CA GLN A 152 -13.76 17.75 -8.39
C GLN A 152 -13.67 16.27 -7.96
N ALA A 153 -13.88 15.34 -8.88
CA ALA A 153 -13.72 13.90 -8.62
C ALA A 153 -12.31 13.57 -8.12
N ARG A 154 -11.29 14.23 -8.65
CA ARG A 154 -9.89 14.06 -8.23
C ARG A 154 -9.67 14.55 -6.80
N VAL A 155 -10.23 15.69 -6.42
CA VAL A 155 -10.18 16.20 -5.06
C VAL A 155 -10.88 15.23 -4.10
N MET A 156 -12.06 14.73 -4.47
CA MET A 156 -12.81 13.75 -3.67
C MET A 156 -12.02 12.44 -3.48
N ALA A 157 -11.41 11.90 -4.53
CA ALA A 157 -10.56 10.72 -4.43
C ALA A 157 -9.38 10.93 -3.46
N HIS A 158 -8.70 12.08 -3.55
CA HIS A 158 -7.60 12.40 -2.63
C HIS A 158 -8.08 12.59 -1.18
N ALA A 159 -9.24 13.21 -0.97
CA ALA A 159 -9.83 13.34 0.37
C ALA A 159 -10.18 11.96 0.97
N ALA A 160 -10.76 11.06 0.17
CA ALA A 160 -11.02 9.67 0.57
C ALA A 160 -9.72 8.96 0.99
N PHE A 161 -8.64 9.09 0.22
CA PHE A 161 -7.34 8.51 0.62
C PHE A 161 -6.80 9.13 1.91
N GLY A 162 -6.98 10.42 2.13
CA GLY A 162 -6.61 11.07 3.40
C GLY A 162 -7.34 10.47 4.60
N LEU A 163 -8.65 10.21 4.46
CA LEU A 163 -9.46 9.54 5.47
C LEU A 163 -9.00 8.10 5.70
N LEU A 164 -8.92 7.30 4.64
CA LEU A 164 -8.59 5.87 4.71
C LEU A 164 -7.17 5.62 5.21
N ASN A 165 -6.19 6.44 4.80
CA ASN A 165 -4.79 6.35 5.21
C ASN A 165 -4.51 7.02 6.57
N SER A 166 -5.51 7.47 7.31
CA SER A 166 -5.30 8.05 8.64
C SER A 166 -4.98 7.02 9.73
N THR A 167 -5.17 5.73 9.46
CA THR A 167 -4.98 4.61 10.40
C THR A 167 -3.63 4.60 11.11
N PRO A 168 -2.47 4.84 10.45
CA PRO A 168 -1.18 4.83 11.11
C PRO A 168 -1.00 5.94 12.15
N HIS A 169 -1.81 6.99 12.06
CA HIS A 169 -1.72 8.17 12.91
C HIS A 169 -2.71 8.15 14.07
N SER A 170 -3.63 7.18 14.09
CA SER A 170 -4.59 6.99 15.18
C SER A 170 -3.89 6.46 16.43
N MET A 171 -4.01 7.19 17.55
CA MET A 171 -3.46 6.75 18.82
C MET A 171 -4.28 5.58 19.36
N LYS A 172 -3.71 4.38 19.39
CA LYS A 172 -4.26 3.08 19.80
C LYS A 172 -5.60 2.77 19.13
N PRO A 173 -5.67 1.83 18.22
CA PRO A 173 -6.93 1.45 17.62
C PRO A 173 -7.87 0.92 18.72
N THR A 174 -9.00 1.54 18.88
CA THR A 174 -10.27 0.85 19.14
C THR A 174 -10.28 -0.38 18.20
N SER A 175 -11.03 -1.40 18.47
CA SER A 175 -10.93 -2.63 17.67
C SER A 175 -10.79 -2.33 16.16
N PRO A 176 -10.06 -3.14 15.39
CA PRO A 176 -9.96 -2.95 13.93
C PRO A 176 -11.33 -2.87 13.25
N GLU A 177 -12.35 -3.56 13.79
CA GLU A 177 -13.73 -3.56 13.32
C GLU A 177 -14.42 -2.20 13.52
N ASP A 178 -14.23 -1.58 14.70
CA ASP A 178 -14.79 -0.25 14.97
C ASP A 178 -14.14 0.80 14.05
N SER A 179 -12.82 0.72 13.85
CA SER A 179 -12.10 1.61 12.95
C SER A 179 -12.57 1.47 11.51
N ARG A 180 -12.82 0.24 11.03
CA ARG A 180 -13.35 -0.03 9.69
C ARG A 180 -14.72 0.63 9.50
N GLY A 181 -15.65 0.41 10.44
CA GLY A 181 -17.01 0.97 10.36
C GLY A 181 -17.00 2.49 10.28
N VAL A 182 -16.20 3.14 11.14
CA VAL A 182 -16.07 4.61 11.16
C VAL A 182 -15.47 5.14 9.86
N LEU A 183 -14.33 4.60 9.42
CA LEU A 183 -13.66 5.08 8.21
C LEU A 183 -14.51 4.86 6.96
N ARG A 184 -15.18 3.70 6.86
CA ARG A 184 -16.12 3.42 5.78
C ARG A 184 -17.25 4.44 5.73
N ALA A 185 -17.93 4.65 6.85
CA ALA A 185 -19.06 5.59 6.93
C ALA A 185 -18.63 7.02 6.59
N MET A 186 -17.50 7.48 7.11
CA MET A 186 -16.96 8.81 6.83
C MET A 186 -16.59 8.96 5.35
N THR A 187 -15.96 7.94 4.76
CA THR A 187 -15.56 7.97 3.34
C THR A 187 -16.78 8.02 2.42
N ILE A 188 -17.80 7.18 2.69
CA ILE A 188 -19.05 7.21 1.92
C ILE A 188 -19.73 8.58 2.04
N ALA A 189 -19.86 9.12 3.26
CA ALA A 189 -20.47 10.42 3.47
C ALA A 189 -19.72 11.54 2.73
N ALA A 190 -18.37 11.53 2.76
CA ALA A 190 -17.55 12.50 2.04
C ALA A 190 -17.70 12.41 0.52
N LEU A 191 -17.86 11.20 -0.03
CA LEU A 191 -18.02 10.98 -1.47
C LEU A 191 -19.46 11.18 -1.97
N SER A 192 -20.46 11.20 -1.07
CA SER A 192 -21.87 11.42 -1.40
C SER A 192 -22.31 12.89 -1.28
N SER A 193 -21.42 13.79 -0.82
CA SER A 193 -21.71 15.20 -0.51
C SER A 193 -21.44 16.16 -1.67
N ALA A 194 -21.28 15.68 -2.90
CA ALA A 194 -20.95 16.47 -4.08
C ALA A 194 -22.18 16.80 -4.93
#